data_131551f22429e37ba13914dfbf7792e9
#
_entry.id   131551f22429e37ba13914dfbf7792e9
#
_cell.length_a   1.000
_cell.length_b   1.000
_cell.length_c   1.000
_cell.angle_alpha   90.00
_cell.angle_beta   90.00
_cell.angle_gamma   90.00
#
_symmetry.space_group_name_H-M   'P 1'
#
loop_
_entity.id
_entity.type
_entity.pdbx_description
1 polymer ?
#
loop_
_entity_poly.entity_id
_entity_poly.type
_entity_poly.pdbx_seq_one_letter_code
_entity_poly.pdbx_strand_id
1 'polypeptide(L)'
;MNNTPNKWEQSIIDNAVEYSIMMWRPLDKSTKTIVKTYNEAKELYKKTSKKHRATLVYAINKAGRYANMNHLDDFKKREDNE
;
A
#
# COMPACT_ATOMS: atom_id res chain seq x y z
N MET A 1 10.67 -14.40 10.71
CA MET A 1 9.58 -14.55 9.81
C MET A 1 9.71 -13.71 8.59
N ASN A 2 9.47 -14.32 7.48
CA ASN A 2 9.72 -13.67 6.27
C ASN A 2 8.49 -13.00 5.75
N ASN A 3 8.56 -11.78 5.38
CA ASN A 3 7.43 -11.05 4.83
C ASN A 3 7.51 -10.92 3.32
N THR A 4 8.32 -11.77 2.72
CA THR A 4 8.47 -11.73 1.27
C THR A 4 7.22 -12.31 0.62
N PRO A 5 6.68 -11.68 -0.39
CA PRO A 5 5.52 -12.23 -1.06
C PRO A 5 5.91 -13.47 -1.86
N ASN A 6 4.96 -14.33 -2.15
CA ASN A 6 5.24 -15.46 -2.98
C ASN A 6 5.35 -14.98 -4.43
N LYS A 7 5.69 -15.88 -5.33
CA LYS A 7 5.88 -15.50 -6.73
C LYS A 7 4.65 -14.90 -7.36
N TRP A 8 3.51 -15.40 -6.97
CA TRP A 8 2.25 -14.91 -7.49
C TRP A 8 2.00 -13.45 -7.08
N GLU A 9 2.22 -13.15 -5.81
CA GLU A 9 2.03 -11.79 -5.34
C GLU A 9 3.06 -10.84 -5.94
N GLN A 10 4.29 -11.29 -6.05
CA GLN A 10 5.33 -10.47 -6.63
C GLN A 10 5.02 -10.14 -8.09
N SER A 11 4.44 -11.10 -8.81
CA SER A 11 4.05 -10.86 -10.19
C SER A 11 2.99 -9.78 -10.30
N ILE A 12 2.02 -9.78 -9.38
CA ILE A 12 1.01 -8.75 -9.36
C ILE A 12 1.63 -7.38 -9.12
N ILE A 13 2.55 -7.30 -8.18
CA ILE A 13 3.22 -6.05 -7.87
C ILE A 13 4.04 -5.56 -9.07
N ASP A 14 4.77 -6.47 -9.70
CA ASP A 14 5.62 -6.10 -10.82
C ASP A 14 4.82 -5.65 -12.04
N ASN A 15 3.61 -6.12 -12.18
CA ASN A 15 2.77 -5.78 -13.32
C ASN A 15 1.60 -4.88 -12.95
N ALA A 16 1.72 -4.16 -11.85
CA ALA A 16 0.65 -3.31 -11.39
C ALA A 16 0.39 -2.18 -12.37
N VAL A 17 -0.89 -1.89 -12.59
CA VAL A 17 -1.28 -0.77 -13.44
C VAL A 17 -1.91 0.33 -12.59
N GLU A 18 -2.24 0.03 -11.36
CA GLU A 18 -2.74 1.04 -10.44
C GLU A 18 -2.52 0.55 -9.02
N TYR A 19 -2.71 1.44 -8.06
CA TYR A 19 -2.45 1.15 -6.66
C TYR A 19 -3.60 1.69 -5.83
N SER A 20 -3.96 0.94 -4.79
CA SER A 20 -5.03 1.34 -3.90
C SER A 20 -4.44 1.63 -2.53
N ILE A 21 -4.72 2.79 -1.99
CA ILE A 21 -4.28 3.17 -0.67
C ILE A 21 -5.51 3.30 0.21
N MET A 22 -5.63 2.43 1.20
CA MET A 22 -6.77 2.41 2.12
C MET A 22 -6.34 2.93 3.47
N MET A 23 -7.09 3.88 3.98
CA MET A 23 -6.73 4.55 5.23
C MET A 23 -7.88 4.45 6.22
N TRP A 24 -7.52 4.17 7.46
CA TRP A 24 -8.51 4.11 8.53
C TRP A 24 -8.19 5.11 9.61
N ARG A 25 -9.22 5.69 10.16
CA ARG A 25 -9.10 6.52 11.34
C ARG A 25 -9.96 5.89 12.42
N PRO A 26 -9.57 6.06 13.68
CA PRO A 26 -10.30 5.41 14.76
C PRO A 26 -11.79 5.69 14.79
N LEU A 27 -12.21 6.90 14.54
CA LEU A 27 -13.62 7.26 14.64
C LEU A 27 -14.25 7.64 13.32
N ASP A 28 -13.52 7.46 12.24
CA ASP A 28 -14.03 7.84 10.95
C ASP A 28 -14.14 6.66 10.03
N LYS A 29 -14.80 6.87 8.94
CA LYS A 29 -14.89 5.84 7.92
C LYS A 29 -13.55 5.63 7.26
N SER A 30 -13.31 4.43 6.82
CA SER A 30 -12.14 4.18 6.02
C SER A 30 -12.33 4.84 4.66
N THR A 31 -11.24 5.22 4.04
CA THR A 31 -11.27 5.78 2.70
C THR A 31 -10.31 5.01 1.82
N LYS A 32 -10.56 5.06 0.54
CA LYS A 32 -9.73 4.36 -0.43
C LYS A 32 -9.44 5.30 -1.57
N THR A 33 -8.18 5.39 -1.95
CA THR A 33 -7.76 6.24 -3.05
C THR A 33 -7.00 5.38 -4.05
N ILE A 34 -7.30 5.56 -5.32
CA ILE A 34 -6.62 4.83 -6.38
C ILE A 34 -5.69 5.78 -7.11
N VAL A 35 -4.44 5.38 -7.28
CA VAL A 35 -3.48 6.16 -8.05
C VAL A 35 -2.89 5.25 -9.12
N LYS A 36 -2.28 5.86 -10.12
CA LYS A 36 -1.82 5.11 -11.29
C LYS A 36 -0.33 4.81 -11.34
N THR A 37 0.47 5.48 -10.53
CA THR A 37 1.90 5.25 -10.57
C THR A 37 2.43 4.90 -9.20
N TYR A 38 3.56 4.21 -9.20
CA TYR A 38 4.21 3.82 -7.97
C TYR A 38 4.60 5.06 -7.16
N ASN A 39 5.12 6.08 -7.83
CA ASN A 39 5.51 7.30 -7.12
C ASN A 39 4.32 7.98 -6.46
N GLU A 40 3.19 8.01 -7.13
CA GLU A 40 2.00 8.60 -6.54
C GLU A 40 1.57 7.83 -5.31
N ALA A 41 1.65 6.50 -5.37
CA ALA A 41 1.30 5.68 -4.22
C ALA A 41 2.24 5.94 -3.07
N LYS A 42 3.52 6.05 -3.35
CA LYS A 42 4.53 6.29 -2.33
C LYS A 42 4.33 7.64 -1.65
N GLU A 43 4.09 8.68 -2.45
CA GLU A 43 3.87 10.01 -1.89
C GLU A 43 2.60 10.06 -1.05
N LEU A 44 1.55 9.46 -1.54
CA LEU A 44 0.30 9.44 -0.80
C LEU A 44 0.45 8.66 0.50
N TYR A 45 1.15 7.55 0.46
CA TYR A 45 1.38 6.77 1.66
C TYR A 45 2.14 7.59 2.70
N LYS A 46 3.16 8.33 2.28
CA LYS A 46 3.92 9.16 3.20
C LYS A 46 3.05 10.19 3.89
N LYS A 47 2.16 10.80 3.13
CA LYS A 47 1.28 11.81 3.70
C LYS A 47 0.28 11.21 4.65
N THR A 48 -0.33 10.10 4.25
CA THR A 48 -1.45 9.57 5.01
C THR A 48 -1.02 8.75 6.20
N SER A 49 0.11 8.06 6.11
CA SER A 49 0.54 7.21 7.21
C SER A 49 0.91 8.01 8.45
N LYS A 50 1.16 9.29 8.28
CA LYS A 50 1.44 10.15 9.43
C LYS A 50 0.18 10.52 10.19
N LYS A 51 -0.93 10.53 9.50
CA LYS A 51 -2.20 10.95 10.09
C LYS A 51 -3.12 9.83 10.47
N HIS A 52 -2.92 8.67 9.89
CA HIS A 52 -3.84 7.56 10.08
C HIS A 52 -3.14 6.40 10.76
N ARG A 53 -3.86 5.70 11.59
CA ARG A 53 -3.29 4.58 12.30
C ARG A 53 -2.96 3.45 11.39
N ALA A 54 -3.80 3.19 10.44
CA ALA A 54 -3.60 2.07 9.54
C ALA A 54 -3.73 2.53 8.10
N THR A 55 -2.75 2.22 7.32
CA THR A 55 -2.75 2.55 5.90
C THR A 55 -2.29 1.30 5.17
N LEU A 56 -3.15 0.77 4.33
CA LEU A 56 -2.83 -0.42 3.55
C LEU A 56 -2.66 -0.06 2.09
N VAL A 57 -1.62 -0.58 1.48
CA VAL A 57 -1.34 -0.33 0.08
C VAL A 57 -1.41 -1.64 -0.69
N TYR A 58 -2.14 -1.63 -1.78
CA TYR A 58 -2.26 -2.80 -2.64
C TYR A 58 -1.91 -2.43 -4.07
N ALA A 59 -1.18 -3.32 -4.73
CA ALA A 59 -0.94 -3.19 -6.16
C ALA A 59 -2.06 -3.92 -6.87
N ILE A 60 -2.52 -3.39 -7.98
CA ILE A 60 -3.60 -3.99 -8.76
C ILE A 60 -3.11 -4.17 -10.18
N ASN A 61 -3.19 -5.39 -10.69
CA ASN A 61 -2.73 -5.64 -12.04
C ASN A 61 -3.87 -5.48 -13.05
N LYS A 62 -3.55 -5.68 -14.31
CA LYS A 62 -4.50 -5.49 -15.38
C LYS A 62 -5.70 -6.42 -15.28
N ALA A 63 -5.51 -7.59 -14.70
CA ALA A 63 -6.59 -8.54 -14.53
C ALA A 63 -7.48 -8.23 -13.33
N GLY A 64 -7.17 -7.19 -12.58
CA GLY A 64 -7.98 -6.82 -11.43
C GLY A 64 -7.59 -7.54 -10.15
N ARG A 65 -6.49 -8.26 -10.16
CA ARG A 65 -6.02 -8.92 -8.95
C ARG A 65 -5.15 -7.98 -8.16
N TYR A 66 -5.11 -8.15 -6.86
CA TYR A 66 -4.34 -7.25 -6.02
C TYR A 66 -3.46 -8.01 -5.05
N ALA A 67 -2.41 -7.34 -4.61
CA ALA A 67 -1.48 -7.89 -3.64
C ALA A 67 -1.04 -6.78 -2.70
N ASN A 68 -0.94 -7.11 -1.43
CA ASN A 68 -0.53 -6.13 -0.41
C ASN A 68 0.94 -5.77 -0.60
N MET A 69 1.26 -4.50 -0.43
CA MET A 69 2.61 -4.00 -0.59
C MET A 69 3.25 -3.48 0.69
N ASN A 70 2.59 -3.63 1.83
CA ASN A 70 3.11 -3.04 3.06
C ASN A 70 4.38 -3.69 3.59
N HIS A 71 4.77 -4.81 3.02
CA HIS A 71 6.04 -5.43 3.39
C HIS A 71 7.23 -4.75 2.71
N LEU A 72 6.97 -3.93 1.69
CA LEU A 72 8.04 -3.23 1.00
C LEU A 72 8.50 -2.02 1.82
N ASP A 73 9.78 -1.71 1.72
CA ASP A 73 10.33 -0.61 2.52
C ASP A 73 9.61 0.71 2.33
N ASP A 74 9.16 0.98 1.13
CA ASP A 74 8.49 2.25 0.84
C ASP A 74 7.11 2.36 1.49
N PHE A 75 6.52 1.22 1.87
CA PHE A 75 5.18 1.21 2.45
C PHE A 75 5.12 0.53 3.80
N LYS A 76 6.29 0.34 4.38
CA LYS A 76 6.37 -0.27 5.69
C LYS A 76 6.16 0.79 6.75
N LYS A 77 5.35 0.49 7.72
CA LYS A 77 5.13 1.43 8.79
C LYS A 77 6.40 1.54 9.63
N ARG A 78 6.90 2.75 9.81
CA ARG A 78 8.07 2.94 10.61
C ARG A 78 7.74 2.95 12.07
N GLU A 79 8.57 2.32 12.80
CA GLU A 79 8.43 2.40 14.19
C GLU A 79 8.94 3.66 14.54
N ASP A 80 8.38 4.43 15.12
CA ASP A 80 8.83 5.62 15.33
C ASP A 80 9.62 5.87 16.24
N ASN A 81 10.53 5.90 16.33
CA ASN A 81 11.32 6.15 17.18
C ASN A 81 11.82 7.27 16.98
N GLU A 82 11.45 7.76 16.41
CA GLU A 82 11.93 8.89 16.31
C GLU A 82 11.27 9.68 16.25
#